data_1e8cda03c1d48db947cdf9a6a3778209
#
_entry.id   1e8cda03c1d48db947cdf9a6a3778209
#
_cell.length_a   1.000
_cell.length_b   1.000
_cell.length_c   1.000
_cell.angle_alpha   90.00
_cell.angle_beta   90.00
_cell.angle_gamma   90.00
#
_symmetry.space_group_name_H-M   'P 1'
#
loop_
_entity.id
_entity.type
_entity.pdbx_description
1 polymer ?
#
loop_
_entity_poly.entity_id
_entity_poly.type
_entity_poly.pdbx_seq_one_letter_code
_entity_poly.pdbx_strand_id
1 'polypeptide(L)'
;MEFDVEIVLRETNRAVTERIEHGTEPRAWRELDVETVLKQILLAIDRVKNPSSGARHVALRGFSWIVEPMGDEVVIAIEIPMGAAVAGPFAIDSARLDDMI
;
A
#
# COMPACT_ATOMS: atom_id res chain seq x y z
N MET A 1 -4.86 -13.08 3.90
CA MET A 1 -5.67 -12.38 2.88
C MET A 1 -4.77 -11.82 1.79
N GLU A 2 -5.29 -11.63 0.61
CA GLU A 2 -4.56 -11.03 -0.51
C GLU A 2 -5.16 -9.67 -0.84
N PHE A 3 -4.32 -8.77 -1.33
CA PHE A 3 -4.79 -7.48 -1.82
C PHE A 3 -3.93 -7.01 -2.99
N ASP A 4 -4.49 -6.13 -3.80
CA ASP A 4 -3.79 -5.58 -4.96
C ASP A 4 -3.24 -4.19 -4.65
N VAL A 5 -2.06 -3.91 -5.21
CA VAL A 5 -1.47 -2.58 -5.22
C VAL A 5 -1.35 -2.16 -6.68
N GLU A 6 -2.08 -1.13 -7.07
CA GLU A 6 -1.97 -0.55 -8.41
C GLU A 6 -0.98 0.60 -8.36
N ILE A 7 0.06 0.51 -9.17
CA ILE A 7 1.16 1.47 -9.19
C ILE A 7 1.19 2.15 -10.56
N VAL A 8 1.12 3.48 -10.56
CA VAL A 8 1.18 4.28 -11.79
C VAL A 8 2.44 5.13 -11.76
N LEU A 9 3.33 4.94 -12.72
CA LEU A 9 4.55 5.73 -12.88
C LEU A 9 4.37 6.75 -13.98
N ARG A 10 4.62 8.02 -13.68
CA ARG A 10 4.40 9.14 -14.60
C ARG A 10 5.23 9.04 -15.89
N GLU A 11 6.48 8.61 -15.81
CA GLU A 11 7.38 8.53 -16.94
C GLU A 11 6.93 7.53 -18.00
N THR A 12 6.36 6.42 -17.57
CA THR A 12 5.95 5.35 -18.48
C THR A 12 4.49 5.45 -18.87
N ASN A 13 3.71 6.27 -18.16
CA ASN A 13 2.26 6.36 -18.30
C ASN A 13 1.61 4.97 -18.22
N ARG A 14 2.13 4.12 -17.37
CA ARG A 14 1.82 2.70 -17.29
C ARG A 14 1.36 2.33 -15.90
N ALA A 15 0.26 1.59 -15.80
CA ALA A 15 -0.22 1.05 -14.54
C ALA A 15 0.24 -0.41 -14.40
N VAL A 16 0.78 -0.76 -13.25
CA VAL A 16 1.18 -2.13 -12.91
C VAL A 16 0.46 -2.54 -11.64
N THR A 17 -0.15 -3.71 -11.65
CA THR A 17 -0.81 -4.27 -10.47
C THR A 17 0.05 -5.36 -9.86
N GLU A 18 0.40 -5.19 -8.58
CA GLU A 18 1.09 -6.20 -7.79
C GLU A 18 0.12 -6.82 -6.80
N ARG A 19 0.11 -8.13 -6.69
CA ARG A 19 -0.68 -8.84 -5.69
C ARG A 19 0.18 -9.16 -4.48
N ILE A 20 -0.31 -8.81 -3.29
CA ILE A 20 0.40 -8.98 -2.03
C ILE A 20 -0.42 -9.86 -1.11
N GLU A 21 0.25 -10.72 -0.37
CA GLU A 21 -0.37 -11.58 0.63
C GLU A 21 0.04 -11.13 2.03
N HIS A 22 -0.94 -11.08 2.94
CA HIS A 22 -0.73 -10.78 4.35
C HIS A 22 -1.55 -11.78 5.18
N GLY A 23 -0.97 -12.29 6.25
CA GLY A 23 -1.56 -13.38 7.01
C GLY A 23 -2.79 -13.05 7.84
N THR A 24 -3.06 -11.77 8.11
CA THR A 24 -4.16 -11.33 8.99
C THR A 24 -5.23 -10.60 8.20
N GLU A 25 -6.50 -10.90 8.47
CA GLU A 25 -7.63 -10.19 7.88
C GLU A 25 -7.68 -8.74 8.36
N PRO A 26 -8.10 -7.78 7.52
CA PRO A 26 -8.11 -6.37 7.89
C PRO A 26 -8.90 -6.05 9.16
N ARG A 27 -9.97 -6.77 9.42
CA ARG A 27 -10.78 -6.58 10.64
C ARG A 27 -10.00 -6.84 11.93
N ALA A 28 -8.99 -7.70 11.85
CA ALA A 28 -8.16 -8.10 12.99
C ALA A 28 -6.83 -7.37 13.03
N TRP A 29 -6.60 -6.41 12.13
CA TRP A 29 -5.33 -5.68 12.07
C TRP A 29 -5.07 -4.88 13.35
N ARG A 30 -3.82 -4.93 13.78
CA ARG A 30 -3.25 -4.09 14.81
C ARG A 30 -2.21 -3.18 14.18
N GLU A 31 -1.63 -2.27 14.96
CA GLU A 31 -0.63 -1.33 14.44
C GLU A 31 0.53 -2.00 13.71
N LEU A 32 1.00 -3.14 14.22
CA LEU A 32 2.08 -3.89 13.58
C LEU A 32 1.68 -4.45 12.21
N ASP A 33 0.43 -4.89 12.08
CA ASP A 33 -0.08 -5.36 10.79
C ASP A 33 -0.12 -4.23 9.77
N VAL A 34 -0.61 -3.07 10.18
CA VAL A 34 -0.67 -1.88 9.32
C VAL A 34 0.74 -1.48 8.89
N GLU A 35 1.69 -1.43 9.82
CA GLU A 35 3.08 -1.11 9.49
C GLU A 35 3.63 -2.08 8.44
N THR A 36 3.38 -3.37 8.60
CA THR A 36 3.83 -4.40 7.66
C THR A 36 3.19 -4.20 6.28
N VAL A 37 1.89 -3.93 6.23
CA VAL A 37 1.17 -3.69 4.97
C VAL A 37 1.73 -2.45 4.26
N LEU A 38 1.97 -1.36 4.98
CA LEU A 38 2.53 -0.14 4.39
C LEU A 38 3.93 -0.40 3.82
N LYS A 39 4.76 -1.16 4.53
CA LYS A 39 6.09 -1.55 4.03
C LYS A 39 5.99 -2.41 2.78
N GLN A 40 5.04 -3.34 2.73
CA GLN A 40 4.81 -4.17 1.55
C GLN A 40 4.40 -3.34 0.34
N ILE A 41 3.59 -2.30 0.55
CA ILE A 41 3.21 -1.36 -0.51
C ILE A 41 4.46 -0.65 -1.07
N LEU A 42 5.33 -0.14 -0.20
CA LEU A 42 6.57 0.52 -0.62
C LEU A 42 7.51 -0.44 -1.34
N LEU A 43 7.61 -1.68 -0.88
CA LEU A 43 8.41 -2.70 -1.54
C LEU A 43 7.87 -3.05 -2.93
N ALA A 44 6.54 -3.08 -3.09
CA ALA A 44 5.91 -3.31 -4.38
C ALA A 44 6.25 -2.17 -5.35
N ILE A 45 6.20 -0.93 -4.89
CA ILE A 45 6.59 0.24 -5.69
C ILE A 45 8.06 0.12 -6.12
N ASP A 46 8.94 -0.25 -5.19
CA ASP A 46 10.36 -0.41 -5.47
C ASP A 46 10.61 -1.51 -6.51
N ARG A 47 9.90 -2.63 -6.43
CA ARG A 47 10.01 -3.72 -7.41
C ARG A 47 9.64 -3.26 -8.83
N VAL A 48 8.64 -2.41 -8.95
CA VAL A 48 8.21 -1.87 -10.25
C VAL A 48 9.22 -0.87 -10.80
N LYS A 49 9.78 -0.03 -9.94
CA LYS A 49 10.79 0.99 -10.33
C LYS A 49 12.14 0.36 -10.62
N ASN A 50 12.54 -0.63 -9.84
CA ASN A 50 13.87 -1.24 -9.87
C ASN A 50 13.77 -2.77 -9.83
N PRO A 51 13.28 -3.41 -10.92
CA PRO A 51 13.01 -4.84 -10.90
C PRO A 51 14.26 -5.73 -10.71
N SER A 52 15.43 -5.17 -10.96
CA SER A 52 16.70 -5.91 -10.81
C SER A 52 17.35 -5.69 -9.44
N SER A 53 16.83 -4.82 -8.60
CA SER A 53 17.38 -4.63 -7.25
C SER A 53 16.92 -5.76 -6.33
N GLY A 54 17.78 -6.15 -5.40
CA GLY A 54 17.43 -7.15 -4.39
C GLY A 54 16.49 -6.58 -3.33
N ALA A 55 16.23 -7.38 -2.28
CA ALA A 55 15.43 -6.94 -1.16
C ALA A 55 16.02 -5.68 -0.53
N ARG A 56 15.17 -4.67 -0.34
CA ARG A 56 15.56 -3.40 0.27
C ARG A 56 14.83 -3.20 1.59
N HIS A 57 15.53 -2.55 2.49
CA HIS A 57 14.92 -2.03 3.69
C HIS A 57 14.25 -0.69 3.35
N VAL A 58 12.96 -0.56 3.63
CA VAL A 58 12.21 0.69 3.38
C VAL A 58 11.77 1.29 4.71
N ALA A 59 11.82 2.62 4.79
CA ALA A 59 11.34 3.38 5.94
C ALA A 59 10.02 4.04 5.59
N LEU A 60 9.12 4.12 6.57
CA LEU A 60 7.80 4.74 6.38
C LEU A 60 7.81 6.26 6.54
N ARG A 61 8.94 6.84 6.93
CA ARG A 61 9.07 8.29 7.12
C ARG A 61 9.08 9.04 5.79
N GLY A 62 8.50 10.22 5.79
CA GLY A 62 8.50 11.10 4.63
C GLY A 62 7.37 10.83 3.64
N PHE A 63 6.47 9.92 3.96
CA PHE A 63 5.32 9.61 3.12
C PHE A 63 4.03 10.04 3.79
N SER A 64 3.10 10.55 2.98
CA SER A 64 1.75 10.89 3.43
C SER A 64 0.79 9.83 2.91
N TRP A 65 0.20 9.09 3.81
CA TRP A 65 -0.76 8.04 3.48
C TRP A 65 -2.17 8.59 3.54
N ILE A 66 -2.96 8.27 2.52
CA ILE A 66 -4.34 8.73 2.42
C ILE A 66 -5.25 7.51 2.55
N VAL A 67 -6.15 7.55 3.51
CA VAL A 67 -7.17 6.52 3.70
C VAL A 67 -8.47 7.03 3.13
N GLU A 68 -8.98 6.39 2.08
CA GLU A 68 -10.22 6.79 1.43
C GLU A 68 -11.31 5.73 1.61
N PRO A 69 -12.47 6.10 2.17
CA PRO A 69 -13.61 5.20 2.24
C PRO A 69 -14.13 4.84 0.83
N MET A 70 -14.52 3.58 0.66
CA MET A 70 -15.04 3.06 -0.59
C MET A 70 -16.18 2.09 -0.28
N GLY A 71 -17.38 2.62 -0.03
CA GLY A 71 -18.50 1.83 0.47
C GLY A 71 -18.21 1.29 1.86
N ASP A 72 -18.28 -0.02 2.04
CA ASP A 72 -17.99 -0.68 3.31
C ASP A 72 -16.50 -1.01 3.48
N GLU A 73 -15.70 -0.63 2.51
CA GLU A 73 -14.27 -0.92 2.50
C GLU A 73 -13.48 0.37 2.40
N VAL A 74 -12.14 0.27 2.47
CA VAL A 74 -11.25 1.43 2.34
C VAL A 74 -10.10 1.07 1.41
N VAL A 75 -9.53 2.10 0.78
CA VAL A 75 -8.27 1.98 0.05
C VAL A 75 -7.23 2.88 0.70
N ILE A 76 -5.97 2.49 0.57
CA ILE A 76 -4.83 3.29 1.02
C ILE A 76 -4.11 3.81 -0.22
N ALA A 77 -3.99 5.12 -0.32
CA ALA A 77 -3.28 5.76 -1.43
C ALA A 77 -2.04 6.46 -0.94
N ILE A 78 -1.03 6.54 -1.82
CA ILE A 78 0.19 7.28 -1.55
C ILE A 78 0.66 7.95 -2.84
N GLU A 79 1.08 9.21 -2.73
CA GLU A 79 1.77 9.91 -3.82
C GLU A 79 3.28 9.83 -3.61
N ILE A 80 3.99 9.57 -4.68
CA ILE A 80 5.44 9.52 -4.72
C ILE A 80 5.94 10.45 -5.82
N PRO A 81 7.22 10.90 -5.79
CA PRO A 81 7.71 11.83 -6.81
C PRO A 81 7.54 11.34 -8.24
N MET A 82 7.55 10.03 -8.45
CA MET A 82 7.49 9.41 -9.78
C MET A 82 6.10 8.88 -10.16
N GLY A 83 5.10 9.08 -9.31
CA GLY A 83 3.75 8.56 -9.59
C GLY A 83 2.87 8.45 -8.36
N ALA A 84 2.06 7.40 -8.32
CA ALA A 84 1.15 7.14 -7.23
C ALA A 84 0.88 5.64 -7.12
N ALA A 85 0.41 5.21 -5.96
CA ALA A 85 -0.03 3.84 -5.75
C ALA A 85 -1.32 3.83 -4.92
N VAL A 86 -2.17 2.85 -5.19
CA VAL A 86 -3.41 2.63 -4.44
C VAL A 86 -3.49 1.15 -4.08
N ALA A 87 -3.66 0.87 -2.81
CA ALA A 87 -3.74 -0.49 -2.28
C ALA A 87 -5.13 -0.79 -1.73
N GLY A 88 -5.60 -2.00 -1.92
CA GLY A 88 -6.87 -2.47 -1.39
C GLY A 88 -7.79 -3.01 -2.49
N PRO A 89 -9.12 -3.03 -2.23
CA PRO A 89 -9.80 -2.53 -1.03
C PRO A 89 -9.63 -3.43 0.19
N PHE A 90 -9.75 -2.84 1.38
CA PHE A 90 -9.63 -3.53 2.66
C PHE A 90 -10.94 -3.44 3.45
N ALA A 91 -11.40 -4.56 3.99
CA ALA A 91 -12.62 -4.63 4.81
C ALA A 91 -12.32 -4.22 6.26
N ILE A 92 -12.14 -2.93 6.48
CA ILE A 92 -11.86 -2.34 7.80
C ILE A 92 -12.51 -0.97 7.88
N ASP A 93 -12.86 -0.54 9.10
CA ASP A 93 -13.37 0.81 9.33
C ASP A 93 -12.29 1.84 9.04
N SER A 94 -12.63 2.89 8.28
CA SER A 94 -11.67 3.90 7.84
C SER A 94 -11.05 4.68 9.00
N ALA A 95 -11.83 5.02 10.02
CA ALA A 95 -11.33 5.73 11.20
C ALA A 95 -10.33 4.87 11.98
N ARG A 96 -10.62 3.59 12.12
CA ARG A 96 -9.74 2.65 12.81
C ARG A 96 -8.42 2.49 12.08
N LEU A 97 -8.45 2.35 10.76
CA LEU A 97 -7.23 2.24 9.95
C LEU A 97 -6.41 3.53 10.02
N ASP A 98 -7.07 4.67 9.91
CA ASP A 98 -6.42 5.97 9.96
C ASP A 98 -5.70 6.19 11.30
N ASP A 99 -6.30 5.74 12.40
CA ASP A 99 -5.68 5.82 13.74
C ASP A 99 -4.43 4.95 13.86
N MET A 100 -4.31 3.89 13.07
CA MET A 100 -3.17 2.99 13.11
C MET A 100 -2.04 3.38 12.16
N ILE A 101 -2.26 4.33 11.29
CA ILE A 101 -1.24 4.82 10.34
C ILE A 101 -0.35 5.95 10.91
#